data_cf38ac7cb95424ae3bbc0813b494082f
#
_entry.id   cf38ac7cb95424ae3bbc0813b494082f
#
_cell.length_a   1.000
_cell.length_b   1.000
_cell.length_c   1.000
_cell.angle_alpha   90.00
_cell.angle_beta   90.00
_cell.angle_gamma   90.00
#
_symmetry.space_group_name_H-M   'P 1'
#
loop_
_entity.id
_entity.type
_entity.pdbx_description
1 polymer ?
#
loop_
_entity_poly.entity_id
_entity_poly.type
_entity_poly.pdbx_seq_one_letter_code
_entity_poly.pdbx_strand_id
1 'polypeptide(L)'
;MRETVETWLKKSVKKLKDAEIASAQLDAELILAYVLGVERTFLHANPQKKLSKTLVFHANNFLNKRIKRVPLAYIFRKKDFFGRTFFVNENVLVPRPETETLIEITQKMLQPNDVVLDIGTGSGIIPVTLKAECGEKVEVFASDISLQALAVANLNAKKLLNQEIPLFESNLLEKIPSDILSKITIITANLPYVNRDWVDFEKDNELHHEPQIALYARKNGLELIFELLFQAQDLPKLRKIVLEADPCQFEEIEKYANSCSFLKSKSENYTIVLDKK
;
A
#
# COMPACT_ATOMS: atom_id res chain seq x y z
N MET A 1 29.53 -13.16 -28.64
CA MET A 1 28.14 -13.21 -29.20
C MET A 1 27.29 -12.13 -28.56
N ARG A 2 26.43 -11.45 -29.32
CA ARG A 2 25.47 -10.50 -28.73
C ARG A 2 24.39 -11.29 -27.98
N GLU A 3 24.04 -10.88 -26.75
CA GLU A 3 23.02 -11.50 -25.92
C GLU A 3 21.64 -11.35 -26.56
N THR A 4 20.82 -12.39 -26.54
CA THR A 4 19.43 -12.39 -27.02
C THR A 4 18.47 -12.38 -25.82
N VAL A 5 17.18 -12.09 -26.07
CA VAL A 5 16.12 -12.19 -25.06
C VAL A 5 16.15 -13.56 -24.37
N GLU A 6 16.13 -14.64 -25.14
CA GLU A 6 16.15 -16.01 -24.61
C GLU A 6 17.39 -16.29 -23.75
N THR A 7 18.58 -15.92 -24.23
CA THR A 7 19.82 -16.20 -23.51
C THR A 7 19.92 -15.39 -22.21
N TRP A 8 19.45 -14.12 -22.20
CA TRP A 8 19.40 -13.31 -21.00
C TRP A 8 18.41 -13.86 -19.99
N LEU A 9 17.18 -14.21 -20.42
CA LEU A 9 16.15 -14.80 -19.56
C LEU A 9 16.65 -16.10 -18.90
N LYS A 10 17.19 -17.04 -19.68
CA LYS A 10 17.73 -18.30 -19.14
C LYS A 10 18.76 -18.09 -18.03
N LYS A 11 19.72 -17.17 -18.24
CA LYS A 11 20.75 -16.85 -17.25
C LYS A 11 20.15 -16.17 -16.00
N SER A 12 19.22 -15.24 -16.21
CA SER A 12 18.63 -14.45 -15.13
C SER A 12 17.72 -15.30 -14.25
N VAL A 13 16.90 -16.15 -14.86
CA VAL A 13 16.05 -17.12 -14.13
C VAL A 13 16.91 -18.06 -13.28
N LYS A 14 18.03 -18.55 -13.83
CA LYS A 14 18.94 -19.39 -13.02
C LYS A 14 19.46 -18.63 -11.80
N LYS A 15 19.95 -17.39 -11.97
CA LYS A 15 20.46 -16.57 -10.85
C LYS A 15 19.39 -16.28 -9.79
N LEU A 16 18.15 -16.01 -10.20
CA LEU A 16 17.05 -15.78 -9.28
C LEU A 16 16.64 -17.05 -8.54
N LYS A 17 16.67 -18.22 -9.22
CA LYS A 17 16.47 -19.53 -8.56
C LYS A 17 17.59 -19.86 -7.57
N ASP A 18 18.84 -19.59 -7.94
CA ASP A 18 20.00 -19.80 -7.07
C ASP A 18 19.93 -18.88 -5.82
N ALA A 19 19.19 -17.75 -5.90
CA ALA A 19 18.85 -16.85 -4.80
C ALA A 19 17.51 -17.21 -4.13
N GLU A 20 16.95 -18.39 -4.40
CA GLU A 20 15.70 -18.91 -3.82
C GLU A 20 14.46 -18.01 -4.01
N ILE A 21 14.40 -17.27 -5.11
CA ILE A 21 13.23 -16.46 -5.46
C ILE A 21 12.20 -17.34 -6.15
N ALA A 22 11.06 -17.55 -5.50
CA ALA A 22 10.01 -18.44 -6.00
C ALA A 22 9.44 -17.97 -7.37
N SER A 23 9.33 -16.65 -7.57
CA SER A 23 8.82 -16.03 -8.81
C SER A 23 9.90 -15.81 -9.89
N ALA A 24 11.03 -16.53 -9.84
CA ALA A 24 12.23 -16.30 -10.66
C ALA A 24 11.96 -16.09 -12.17
N GLN A 25 11.08 -16.91 -12.75
CA GLN A 25 10.71 -16.77 -14.17
C GLN A 25 9.95 -15.48 -14.44
N LEU A 26 8.91 -15.22 -13.66
CA LEU A 26 8.09 -14.01 -13.76
C LEU A 26 8.91 -12.75 -13.54
N ASP A 27 9.77 -12.74 -12.53
CA ASP A 27 10.59 -11.58 -12.18
C ASP A 27 11.62 -11.25 -13.28
N ALA A 28 12.28 -12.27 -13.85
CA ALA A 28 13.18 -12.06 -14.97
C ALA A 28 12.47 -11.48 -16.20
N GLU A 29 11.29 -11.97 -16.51
CA GLU A 29 10.47 -11.48 -17.63
C GLU A 29 10.01 -10.03 -17.38
N LEU A 30 9.52 -9.72 -16.18
CA LEU A 30 9.09 -8.36 -15.81
C LEU A 30 10.25 -7.37 -15.87
N ILE A 31 11.44 -7.74 -15.40
CA ILE A 31 12.63 -6.90 -15.46
C ILE A 31 13.00 -6.60 -16.90
N LEU A 32 13.07 -7.62 -17.76
CA LEU A 32 13.48 -7.43 -19.14
C LEU A 32 12.42 -6.65 -19.94
N ALA A 33 11.14 -6.96 -19.75
CA ALA A 33 10.03 -6.25 -20.36
C ALA A 33 10.04 -4.75 -19.99
N TYR A 34 10.24 -4.45 -18.70
CA TYR A 34 10.35 -3.08 -18.22
C TYR A 34 11.51 -2.31 -18.87
N VAL A 35 12.69 -2.91 -18.94
CA VAL A 35 13.87 -2.28 -19.55
C VAL A 35 13.72 -2.08 -21.06
N LEU A 36 13.02 -2.98 -21.71
CA LEU A 36 12.71 -2.88 -23.15
C LEU A 36 11.54 -1.94 -23.46
N GLY A 37 10.73 -1.57 -22.47
CA GLY A 37 9.49 -0.79 -22.66
C GLY A 37 8.43 -1.56 -23.43
N VAL A 38 8.30 -2.88 -23.21
CA VAL A 38 7.38 -3.76 -23.93
C VAL A 38 6.57 -4.63 -22.97
N GLU A 39 5.48 -5.22 -23.47
CA GLU A 39 4.72 -6.22 -22.72
C GLU A 39 5.48 -7.57 -22.67
N ARG A 40 5.20 -8.39 -21.65
CA ARG A 40 5.85 -9.71 -21.47
C ARG A 40 5.65 -10.64 -22.67
N THR A 41 4.48 -10.58 -23.30
CA THR A 41 4.14 -11.37 -24.50
C THR A 41 5.13 -11.13 -25.64
N PHE A 42 5.66 -9.90 -25.76
CA PHE A 42 6.67 -9.58 -26.76
C PHE A 42 7.96 -10.40 -26.58
N LEU A 43 8.37 -10.70 -25.34
CA LEU A 43 9.57 -11.48 -25.06
C LEU A 43 9.46 -12.90 -25.61
N HIS A 44 8.28 -13.51 -25.42
CA HIS A 44 7.99 -14.87 -25.91
C HIS A 44 7.89 -14.93 -27.43
N ALA A 45 7.33 -13.89 -28.05
CA ALA A 45 7.24 -13.80 -29.50
C ALA A 45 8.59 -13.49 -30.18
N ASN A 46 9.57 -12.95 -29.45
CA ASN A 46 10.84 -12.49 -30.01
C ASN A 46 12.08 -13.03 -29.25
N PRO A 47 12.21 -14.37 -29.05
CA PRO A 47 13.27 -14.95 -28.23
C PRO A 47 14.69 -14.67 -28.79
N GLN A 48 14.81 -14.57 -30.12
CA GLN A 48 16.07 -14.34 -30.81
C GLN A 48 16.43 -12.85 -31.01
N LYS A 49 15.58 -11.93 -30.52
CA LYS A 49 15.88 -10.49 -30.57
C LYS A 49 17.17 -10.19 -29.82
N LYS A 50 18.10 -9.55 -30.51
CA LYS A 50 19.42 -9.13 -29.95
C LYS A 50 19.24 -7.93 -29.03
N LEU A 51 19.85 -8.01 -27.85
CA LEU A 51 19.88 -6.92 -26.86
C LEU A 51 21.13 -6.07 -27.06
N SER A 52 21.00 -4.75 -26.92
CA SER A 52 22.15 -3.87 -26.87
C SER A 52 22.90 -4.00 -25.54
N LYS A 53 24.19 -3.63 -25.52
CA LYS A 53 24.99 -3.65 -24.28
C LYS A 53 24.38 -2.77 -23.19
N THR A 54 23.81 -1.63 -23.56
CA THR A 54 23.16 -0.69 -22.62
C THR A 54 21.92 -1.32 -21.99
N LEU A 55 21.05 -1.96 -22.78
CA LEU A 55 19.86 -2.64 -22.26
C LEU A 55 20.23 -3.80 -21.31
N VAL A 56 21.24 -4.60 -21.69
CA VAL A 56 21.74 -5.68 -20.82
C VAL A 56 22.30 -5.11 -19.51
N PHE A 57 23.02 -4.00 -19.56
CA PHE A 57 23.54 -3.34 -18.36
C PHE A 57 22.40 -2.90 -17.41
N HIS A 58 21.38 -2.23 -17.93
CA HIS A 58 20.23 -1.81 -17.11
C HIS A 58 19.44 -2.99 -16.55
N ALA A 59 19.18 -4.01 -17.38
CA ALA A 59 18.50 -5.22 -16.94
C ALA A 59 19.28 -5.97 -15.85
N ASN A 60 20.61 -6.06 -15.99
CA ASN A 60 21.46 -6.67 -14.97
C ASN A 60 21.50 -5.86 -13.66
N ASN A 61 21.44 -4.53 -13.72
CA ASN A 61 21.36 -3.69 -12.52
C ASN A 61 20.05 -3.97 -11.74
N PHE A 62 18.92 -4.10 -12.43
CA PHE A 62 17.65 -4.45 -11.81
C PHE A 62 17.64 -5.88 -11.29
N LEU A 63 18.18 -6.82 -12.08
CA LEU A 63 18.35 -8.21 -11.66
C LEU A 63 19.17 -8.32 -10.36
N ASN A 64 20.28 -7.59 -10.27
CA ASN A 64 21.12 -7.60 -9.07
C ASN A 64 20.43 -7.03 -7.83
N LYS A 65 19.55 -6.04 -7.98
CA LYS A 65 18.69 -5.58 -6.89
C LYS A 65 17.69 -6.66 -6.49
N ARG A 66 17.07 -7.33 -7.48
CA ARG A 66 16.10 -8.40 -7.21
C ARG A 66 16.72 -9.62 -6.52
N ILE A 67 17.93 -10.01 -6.92
CA ILE A 67 18.71 -11.06 -6.23
C ILE A 67 18.92 -10.71 -4.73
N LYS A 68 19.03 -9.42 -4.41
CA LYS A 68 19.09 -8.94 -3.02
C LYS A 68 17.70 -8.82 -2.36
N ARG A 69 16.68 -9.42 -2.94
CA ARG A 69 15.30 -9.44 -2.44
C ARG A 69 14.58 -8.09 -2.47
N VAL A 70 15.13 -7.03 -3.11
CA VAL A 70 14.42 -5.76 -3.27
C VAL A 70 13.12 -6.01 -4.04
N PRO A 71 11.94 -5.57 -3.54
CA PRO A 71 10.68 -5.72 -4.24
C PRO A 71 10.71 -5.10 -5.63
N LEU A 72 10.10 -5.76 -6.64
CA LEU A 72 10.04 -5.22 -8.00
C LEU A 72 9.36 -3.85 -8.05
N ALA A 73 8.39 -3.60 -7.19
CA ALA A 73 7.73 -2.31 -7.08
C ALA A 73 8.72 -1.17 -6.78
N TYR A 74 9.69 -1.39 -5.90
CA TYR A 74 10.73 -0.41 -5.60
C TYR A 74 11.79 -0.31 -6.71
N ILE A 75 12.13 -1.44 -7.35
CA ILE A 75 13.06 -1.44 -8.48
C ILE A 75 12.49 -0.59 -9.64
N PHE A 76 11.20 -0.75 -9.93
CA PHE A 76 10.50 -0.02 -11.01
C PHE A 76 9.96 1.34 -10.55
N ARG A 77 9.95 1.59 -9.24
CA ARG A 77 9.34 2.78 -8.61
C ARG A 77 7.88 2.95 -9.01
N LYS A 78 7.16 1.85 -9.17
CA LYS A 78 5.73 1.86 -9.50
C LYS A 78 5.03 0.61 -8.99
N LYS A 79 3.75 0.77 -8.66
CA LYS A 79 2.81 -0.29 -8.32
C LYS A 79 1.47 0.04 -8.94
N ASP A 80 0.92 -0.90 -9.68
CA ASP A 80 -0.46 -0.78 -10.18
C ASP A 80 -1.42 -1.16 -9.05
N PHE A 81 -2.43 -0.33 -8.83
CA PHE A 81 -3.43 -0.48 -7.79
C PHE A 81 -4.71 0.22 -8.23
N PHE A 82 -5.85 -0.45 -8.14
CA PHE A 82 -7.19 0.07 -8.49
C PHE A 82 -7.21 0.78 -9.87
N GLY A 83 -6.64 0.13 -10.88
CA GLY A 83 -6.58 0.65 -12.26
C GLY A 83 -5.64 1.85 -12.48
N ARG A 84 -4.82 2.24 -11.49
CA ARG A 84 -3.88 3.37 -11.55
C ARG A 84 -2.45 2.93 -11.23
N THR A 85 -1.47 3.64 -11.80
CA THR A 85 -0.05 3.39 -11.52
C THR A 85 0.48 4.41 -10.52
N PHE A 86 0.65 3.98 -9.27
CA PHE A 86 1.23 4.76 -8.18
C PHE A 86 2.76 4.72 -8.19
N PHE A 87 3.38 5.82 -7.82
CA PHE A 87 4.79 5.86 -7.46
C PHE A 87 4.98 5.27 -6.06
N VAL A 88 5.98 4.41 -5.90
CA VAL A 88 6.38 3.82 -4.60
C VAL A 88 7.90 3.73 -4.48
N ASN A 89 8.39 3.80 -3.27
CA ASN A 89 9.80 3.62 -2.93
C ASN A 89 9.92 3.01 -1.52
N GLU A 90 11.13 2.87 -1.02
CA GLU A 90 11.48 2.30 0.28
C GLU A 90 10.91 3.06 1.50
N ASN A 91 10.27 4.21 1.31
CA ASN A 91 9.66 5.00 2.39
C ASN A 91 8.19 4.67 2.64
N VAL A 92 7.57 3.84 1.81
CA VAL A 92 6.14 3.48 1.91
C VAL A 92 5.93 1.98 1.74
N LEU A 93 4.92 1.43 2.39
CA LEU A 93 4.49 0.07 2.15
C LEU A 93 4.15 -0.14 0.67
N VAL A 94 4.56 -1.27 0.10
CA VAL A 94 4.10 -1.65 -1.24
C VAL A 94 2.58 -1.92 -1.18
N PRO A 95 1.75 -1.21 -1.98
CA PRO A 95 0.31 -1.42 -1.98
C PRO A 95 -0.09 -2.88 -2.13
N ARG A 96 -0.98 -3.35 -1.23
CA ARG A 96 -1.48 -4.73 -1.22
C ARG A 96 -2.84 -4.80 -1.92
N PRO A 97 -3.13 -5.89 -2.66
CA PRO A 97 -4.44 -6.06 -3.31
C PRO A 97 -5.61 -6.05 -2.32
N GLU A 98 -5.41 -6.53 -1.10
CA GLU A 98 -6.40 -6.62 -0.03
C GLU A 98 -7.00 -5.25 0.30
N THR A 99 -6.21 -4.18 0.20
CA THR A 99 -6.63 -2.79 0.46
C THR A 99 -7.68 -2.30 -0.56
N GLU A 100 -7.82 -2.94 -1.73
CA GLU A 100 -8.88 -2.61 -2.69
C GLU A 100 -10.27 -2.85 -2.08
N THR A 101 -10.43 -3.90 -1.26
CA THR A 101 -11.69 -4.19 -0.54
C THR A 101 -12.08 -3.05 0.42
N LEU A 102 -11.12 -2.48 1.13
CA LEU A 102 -11.35 -1.34 2.02
C LEU A 102 -11.93 -0.14 1.24
N ILE A 103 -11.35 0.15 0.08
CA ILE A 103 -11.82 1.24 -0.79
C ILE A 103 -13.22 0.97 -1.32
N GLU A 104 -13.48 -0.23 -1.86
CA GLU A 104 -14.80 -0.60 -2.39
C GLU A 104 -15.90 -0.52 -1.33
N ILE A 105 -15.61 -0.97 -0.11
CA ILE A 105 -16.54 -0.89 1.02
C ILE A 105 -16.78 0.57 1.38
N THR A 106 -15.71 1.38 1.47
CA THR A 106 -15.83 2.80 1.80
C THR A 106 -16.68 3.53 0.76
N GLN A 107 -16.43 3.33 -0.54
CA GLN A 107 -17.20 3.95 -1.63
C GLN A 107 -18.70 3.68 -1.53
N LYS A 108 -19.10 2.43 -1.21
CA LYS A 108 -20.51 2.04 -1.06
C LYS A 108 -21.22 2.72 0.11
N MET A 109 -20.45 3.22 1.10
CA MET A 109 -21.00 3.86 2.30
C MET A 109 -20.94 5.38 2.26
N LEU A 110 -20.20 5.95 1.30
CA LEU A 110 -20.08 7.40 1.15
C LEU A 110 -21.41 8.06 0.81
N GLN A 111 -21.64 9.20 1.46
CA GLN A 111 -22.77 10.09 1.21
C GLN A 111 -22.26 11.45 0.69
N PRO A 112 -23.08 12.23 -0.02
CA PRO A 112 -22.69 13.59 -0.40
C PRO A 112 -22.28 14.41 0.83
N ASN A 113 -21.20 15.19 0.69
CA ASN A 113 -20.59 16.01 1.75
C ASN A 113 -19.91 15.22 2.88
N ASP A 114 -19.66 13.92 2.70
CA ASP A 114 -18.79 13.20 3.63
C ASP A 114 -17.37 13.76 3.60
N VAL A 115 -16.76 13.75 4.76
CA VAL A 115 -15.37 14.14 4.99
C VAL A 115 -14.61 12.90 5.46
N VAL A 116 -13.70 12.44 4.60
CA VAL A 116 -12.89 11.24 4.85
C VAL A 116 -11.50 11.65 5.31
N LEU A 117 -11.01 11.03 6.38
CA LEU A 117 -9.61 11.13 6.83
C LEU A 117 -8.96 9.76 6.75
N ASP A 118 -7.92 9.65 5.93
CA ASP A 118 -7.10 8.43 5.84
C ASP A 118 -5.91 8.53 6.79
N ILE A 119 -5.78 7.57 7.69
CA ILE A 119 -4.73 7.52 8.73
C ILE A 119 -3.67 6.50 8.36
N GLY A 120 -2.38 6.90 8.41
CA GLY A 120 -1.28 6.05 7.96
C GLY A 120 -1.27 5.87 6.44
N THR A 121 -1.40 6.99 5.72
CA THR A 121 -1.71 6.99 4.28
C THR A 121 -0.65 6.37 3.39
N GLY A 122 0.60 6.27 3.86
CA GLY A 122 1.70 5.68 3.11
C GLY A 122 1.90 6.33 1.74
N SER A 123 1.70 5.57 0.68
CA SER A 123 1.80 6.07 -0.70
C SER A 123 0.59 6.87 -1.18
N GLY A 124 -0.43 7.05 -0.34
CA GLY A 124 -1.66 7.77 -0.68
C GLY A 124 -2.66 6.96 -1.51
N ILE A 125 -2.53 5.63 -1.56
CA ILE A 125 -3.41 4.80 -2.40
C ILE A 125 -4.89 4.93 -2.05
N ILE A 126 -5.22 4.99 -0.75
CA ILE A 126 -6.61 5.09 -0.29
C ILE A 126 -7.18 6.48 -0.64
N PRO A 127 -6.63 7.61 -0.14
CA PRO A 127 -7.22 8.93 -0.36
C PRO A 127 -7.21 9.35 -1.83
N VAL A 128 -6.14 9.04 -2.58
CA VAL A 128 -6.05 9.35 -4.00
C VAL A 128 -7.09 8.57 -4.81
N THR A 129 -7.29 7.29 -4.50
CA THR A 129 -8.29 6.48 -5.19
C THR A 129 -9.71 6.94 -4.84
N LEU A 130 -10.02 7.17 -3.55
CA LEU A 130 -11.33 7.70 -3.14
C LEU A 130 -11.64 9.03 -3.82
N LYS A 131 -10.69 9.97 -3.85
CA LYS A 131 -10.88 11.26 -4.52
C LYS A 131 -11.07 11.12 -6.03
N ALA A 132 -10.31 10.20 -6.67
CA ALA A 132 -10.44 9.95 -8.11
C ALA A 132 -11.80 9.35 -8.49
N GLU A 133 -12.33 8.43 -7.66
CA GLU A 133 -13.61 7.75 -7.93
C GLU A 133 -14.83 8.59 -7.56
N CYS A 134 -14.75 9.39 -6.48
CA CYS A 134 -15.89 10.11 -5.92
C CYS A 134 -15.93 11.59 -6.34
N GLY A 135 -14.82 12.12 -6.84
CA GLY A 135 -14.72 13.53 -7.29
C GLY A 135 -14.98 14.53 -6.16
N GLU A 136 -15.75 15.58 -6.48
CA GLU A 136 -16.07 16.66 -5.54
C GLU A 136 -17.21 16.31 -4.56
N LYS A 137 -17.77 15.11 -4.64
CA LYS A 137 -18.85 14.68 -3.73
C LYS A 137 -18.37 14.47 -2.30
N VAL A 138 -17.06 14.26 -2.13
CA VAL A 138 -16.43 14.01 -0.83
C VAL A 138 -15.20 14.89 -0.67
N GLU A 139 -14.97 15.35 0.53
CA GLU A 139 -13.72 15.99 0.94
C GLU A 139 -12.81 14.91 1.52
N VAL A 140 -11.52 14.90 1.11
CA VAL A 140 -10.57 13.86 1.53
C VAL A 140 -9.33 14.50 2.10
N PHE A 141 -8.98 14.07 3.30
CA PHE A 141 -7.75 14.40 4.01
C PHE A 141 -6.93 13.14 4.25
N ALA A 142 -5.64 13.30 4.48
CA ALA A 142 -4.81 12.17 4.87
C ALA A 142 -3.72 12.56 5.86
N SER A 143 -3.26 11.60 6.64
CA SER A 143 -2.16 11.79 7.58
C SER A 143 -1.22 10.60 7.59
N ASP A 144 0.01 10.87 7.97
CA ASP A 144 1.03 9.85 8.24
C ASP A 144 2.01 10.40 9.28
N ILE A 145 2.64 9.52 10.03
CA ILE A 145 3.71 9.90 10.96
C ILE A 145 5.02 10.21 10.23
N SER A 146 5.17 9.71 9.00
CA SER A 146 6.36 9.81 8.16
C SER A 146 6.22 10.93 7.13
N LEU A 147 7.04 11.98 7.26
CA LEU A 147 7.15 13.03 6.24
C LEU A 147 7.55 12.48 4.87
N GLN A 148 8.35 11.42 4.84
CA GLN A 148 8.76 10.76 3.60
C GLN A 148 7.58 10.06 2.92
N ALA A 149 6.69 9.43 3.69
CA ALA A 149 5.46 8.86 3.17
C ALA A 149 4.53 9.94 2.64
N LEU A 150 4.34 11.04 3.37
CA LEU A 150 3.55 12.19 2.92
C LEU A 150 4.09 12.80 1.61
N ALA A 151 5.41 12.85 1.44
CA ALA A 151 6.01 13.31 0.18
C ALA A 151 5.65 12.40 -1.00
N VAL A 152 5.61 11.07 -0.79
CA VAL A 152 5.16 10.09 -1.80
C VAL A 152 3.67 10.24 -2.08
N ALA A 153 2.84 10.37 -1.05
CA ALA A 153 1.39 10.58 -1.19
C ALA A 153 1.07 11.86 -1.98
N ASN A 154 1.76 12.96 -1.68
CA ASN A 154 1.60 14.24 -2.42
C ASN A 154 1.99 14.11 -3.89
N LEU A 155 3.11 13.42 -4.18
CA LEU A 155 3.52 13.16 -5.55
C LEU A 155 2.46 12.37 -6.32
N ASN A 156 1.88 11.34 -5.71
CA ASN A 156 0.83 10.53 -6.32
C ASN A 156 -0.46 11.33 -6.51
N ALA A 157 -0.88 12.14 -5.53
CA ALA A 157 -2.05 13.01 -5.66
C ALA A 157 -1.89 13.98 -6.83
N LYS A 158 -0.78 14.70 -6.89
CA LYS A 158 -0.48 15.63 -8.00
C LYS A 158 -0.48 14.94 -9.36
N LYS A 159 0.16 13.76 -9.45
CA LYS A 159 0.28 13.02 -10.71
C LYS A 159 -1.03 12.43 -11.19
N LEU A 160 -1.87 11.89 -10.29
CA LEU A 160 -3.04 11.11 -10.64
C LEU A 160 -4.34 11.92 -10.62
N LEU A 161 -4.40 13.01 -9.84
CA LEU A 161 -5.59 13.84 -9.69
C LEU A 161 -5.43 15.23 -10.31
N ASN A 162 -4.21 15.66 -10.68
CA ASN A 162 -3.85 17.04 -11.02
C ASN A 162 -4.21 18.06 -9.92
N GLN A 163 -4.31 17.61 -8.66
CA GLN A 163 -4.61 18.44 -7.50
C GLN A 163 -3.90 17.89 -6.27
N GLU A 164 -3.86 18.69 -5.21
CA GLU A 164 -3.33 18.27 -3.92
C GLU A 164 -4.46 17.70 -3.05
N ILE A 165 -4.11 16.79 -2.15
CA ILE A 165 -4.92 16.39 -1.01
C ILE A 165 -4.26 17.01 0.21
N PRO A 166 -5.00 17.66 1.13
CA PRO A 166 -4.41 18.16 2.37
C PRO A 166 -3.84 17.01 3.20
N LEU A 167 -2.54 17.12 3.52
CA LEU A 167 -1.76 16.10 4.21
C LEU A 167 -1.24 16.62 5.53
N PHE A 168 -1.32 15.80 6.59
CA PHE A 168 -0.89 16.17 7.94
C PHE A 168 0.16 15.19 8.46
N GLU A 169 1.27 15.71 9.01
CA GLU A 169 2.20 14.92 9.79
C GLU A 169 1.61 14.72 11.20
N SER A 170 1.16 13.50 11.50
CA SER A 170 0.49 13.19 12.76
C SER A 170 0.71 11.73 13.17
N ASN A 171 0.89 11.53 14.48
CA ASN A 171 0.70 10.21 15.07
C ASN A 171 -0.81 10.02 15.30
N LEU A 172 -1.43 9.22 14.43
CA LEU A 172 -2.89 9.07 14.38
C LEU A 172 -3.59 10.44 14.30
N LEU A 173 -4.40 10.82 15.30
CA LEU A 173 -5.18 12.07 15.33
C LEU A 173 -4.52 13.21 16.09
N GLU A 174 -3.38 12.99 16.76
CA GLU A 174 -2.81 13.92 17.74
C GLU A 174 -2.54 15.34 17.22
N LYS A 175 -2.09 15.46 15.96
CA LYS A 175 -1.71 16.75 15.35
C LYS A 175 -2.66 17.19 14.22
N ILE A 176 -3.78 16.52 14.05
CA ILE A 176 -4.79 16.96 13.10
C ILE A 176 -5.49 18.20 13.65
N PRO A 177 -5.62 19.30 12.87
CA PRO A 177 -6.31 20.51 13.32
C PRO A 177 -7.75 20.24 13.80
N SER A 178 -8.15 20.89 14.89
CA SER A 178 -9.45 20.66 15.54
C SER A 178 -10.65 21.01 14.65
N ASP A 179 -10.49 22.01 13.77
CA ASP A 179 -11.49 22.39 12.78
C ASP A 179 -11.68 21.30 11.71
N ILE A 180 -10.63 20.54 11.39
CA ILE A 180 -10.70 19.35 10.51
C ILE A 180 -11.34 18.20 11.27
N LEU A 181 -10.84 17.86 12.47
CA LEU A 181 -11.41 16.77 13.29
C LEU A 181 -12.91 16.93 13.52
N SER A 182 -13.40 18.16 13.69
CA SER A 182 -14.82 18.46 13.91
C SER A 182 -15.72 18.15 12.69
N LYS A 183 -15.15 17.98 11.51
CA LYS A 183 -15.85 17.72 10.25
C LYS A 183 -15.83 16.26 9.83
N ILE A 184 -14.86 15.47 10.34
CA ILE A 184 -14.64 14.09 9.88
C ILE A 184 -15.89 13.23 10.10
N THR A 185 -16.34 12.58 9.04
CA THR A 185 -17.49 11.67 9.07
C THR A 185 -17.08 10.20 8.91
N ILE A 186 -15.97 9.95 8.22
CA ILE A 186 -15.42 8.60 8.01
C ILE A 186 -13.91 8.65 8.21
N ILE A 187 -13.38 7.66 8.92
CA ILE A 187 -11.95 7.37 8.99
C ILE A 187 -11.67 6.10 8.19
N THR A 188 -10.65 6.11 7.35
CA THR A 188 -10.06 4.92 6.74
C THR A 188 -8.65 4.72 7.31
N ALA A 189 -8.24 3.47 7.50
CA ALA A 189 -6.87 3.21 7.93
C ALA A 189 -6.41 1.78 7.57
N ASN A 190 -5.23 1.70 6.98
CA ASN A 190 -4.43 0.49 6.88
C ASN A 190 -3.18 0.69 7.74
N LEU A 191 -3.35 0.56 9.06
CA LEU A 191 -2.26 0.73 10.03
C LEU A 191 -1.40 -0.53 10.11
N PRO A 192 -0.17 -0.45 10.61
CA PRO A 192 0.62 -1.63 10.93
C PRO A 192 -0.15 -2.57 11.87
N TYR A 193 -0.45 -3.77 11.40
CA TYR A 193 -1.21 -4.78 12.16
C TYR A 193 -0.50 -6.13 12.27
N VAL A 194 0.69 -6.26 11.68
CA VAL A 194 1.43 -7.52 11.71
C VAL A 194 2.12 -7.70 13.06
N ASN A 195 1.89 -8.84 13.70
CA ASN A 195 2.71 -9.26 14.82
C ASN A 195 4.05 -9.81 14.31
N ARG A 196 5.16 -9.38 14.90
CA ARG A 196 6.49 -9.86 14.53
C ARG A 196 6.64 -11.38 14.63
N ASP A 197 5.92 -12.01 15.55
CA ASP A 197 5.96 -13.47 15.74
C ASP A 197 5.27 -14.25 14.61
N TRP A 198 4.49 -13.57 13.74
CA TRP A 198 3.86 -14.19 12.59
C TRP A 198 4.77 -14.27 11.36
N VAL A 199 5.86 -13.54 11.36
CA VAL A 199 6.73 -13.40 10.20
C VAL A 199 7.91 -14.36 10.32
N ASP A 200 8.03 -15.27 9.36
CA ASP A 200 9.22 -16.07 9.15
C ASP A 200 10.24 -15.23 8.38
N PHE A 201 11.09 -14.50 9.11
CA PHE A 201 12.08 -13.61 8.52
C PHE A 201 13.07 -14.31 7.57
N GLU A 202 13.24 -15.61 7.66
CA GLU A 202 14.08 -16.36 6.73
C GLU A 202 13.39 -16.57 5.39
N LYS A 203 12.05 -16.71 5.39
CA LYS A 203 11.24 -16.87 4.16
C LYS A 203 10.77 -15.55 3.57
N ASP A 204 10.39 -14.59 4.42
CA ASP A 204 9.80 -13.31 4.01
C ASP A 204 10.85 -12.20 3.84
N ASN A 205 12.00 -12.54 3.28
CA ASN A 205 13.15 -11.63 3.13
C ASN A 205 12.85 -10.31 2.38
N GLU A 206 11.76 -10.21 1.63
CA GLU A 206 11.36 -8.97 0.93
C GLU A 206 10.86 -7.91 1.90
N LEU A 207 10.20 -8.31 3.01
CA LEU A 207 9.68 -7.40 4.04
C LEU A 207 10.79 -6.58 4.74
N HIS A 208 12.04 -7.05 4.69
CA HIS A 208 13.18 -6.30 5.22
C HIS A 208 13.47 -5.00 4.45
N HIS A 209 13.02 -4.89 3.20
CA HIS A 209 13.17 -3.71 2.38
C HIS A 209 12.03 -2.71 2.56
N GLU A 210 10.96 -3.10 3.22
CA GLU A 210 9.81 -2.24 3.49
C GLU A 210 9.97 -1.51 4.85
N PRO A 211 9.38 -0.32 5.03
CA PRO A 211 9.51 0.40 6.29
C PRO A 211 8.95 -0.42 7.45
N GLN A 212 9.77 -0.73 8.43
CA GLN A 212 9.36 -1.55 9.59
C GLN A 212 8.21 -0.91 10.38
N ILE A 213 8.18 0.42 10.41
CA ILE A 213 7.11 1.20 11.04
C ILE A 213 5.76 1.04 10.32
N ALA A 214 5.76 0.66 9.04
CA ALA A 214 4.56 0.44 8.26
C ALA A 214 4.04 -1.02 8.33
N LEU A 215 4.81 -1.93 8.94
CA LEU A 215 4.47 -3.36 9.00
C LEU A 215 4.02 -3.78 10.39
N TYR A 216 4.79 -3.40 11.42
CA TYR A 216 4.70 -4.02 12.74
C TYR A 216 4.13 -3.09 13.80
N ALA A 217 3.19 -3.60 14.60
CA ALA A 217 2.72 -2.99 15.82
C ALA A 217 2.86 -3.96 17.01
N ARG A 218 2.86 -3.40 18.22
CA ARG A 218 2.82 -4.16 19.47
C ARG A 218 1.42 -4.70 19.74
N LYS A 219 1.24 -5.40 20.87
CA LYS A 219 -0.04 -5.98 21.31
C LYS A 219 -0.68 -6.83 20.20
N ASN A 220 0.05 -7.82 19.70
CA ASN A 220 -0.40 -8.68 18.59
C ASN A 220 -0.81 -7.91 17.33
N GLY A 221 -0.14 -6.77 17.05
CA GLY A 221 -0.48 -5.92 15.91
C GLY A 221 -1.60 -4.91 16.16
N LEU A 222 -2.19 -4.85 17.37
CA LEU A 222 -3.43 -4.09 17.64
C LEU A 222 -3.20 -2.73 18.32
N GLU A 223 -1.96 -2.41 18.71
CA GLU A 223 -1.68 -1.20 19.50
C GLU A 223 -2.20 0.08 18.84
N LEU A 224 -1.87 0.28 17.56
CA LEU A 224 -2.26 1.49 16.84
C LEU A 224 -3.76 1.54 16.52
N ILE A 225 -4.36 0.38 16.24
CA ILE A 225 -5.82 0.28 16.03
C ILE A 225 -6.56 0.68 17.31
N PHE A 226 -6.16 0.16 18.47
CA PHE A 226 -6.77 0.51 19.73
C PHE A 226 -6.59 1.98 20.09
N GLU A 227 -5.39 2.52 19.86
CA GLU A 227 -5.12 3.94 20.09
C GLU A 227 -5.97 4.82 19.17
N LEU A 228 -6.12 4.46 17.88
CA LEU A 228 -6.99 5.19 16.96
C LEU A 228 -8.45 5.18 17.43
N LEU A 229 -8.97 4.02 17.85
CA LEU A 229 -10.35 3.90 18.36
C LEU A 229 -10.56 4.77 19.61
N PHE A 230 -9.59 4.77 20.53
CA PHE A 230 -9.61 5.62 21.72
C PHE A 230 -9.63 7.10 21.36
N GLN A 231 -8.76 7.56 20.46
CA GLN A 231 -8.71 8.97 20.04
C GLN A 231 -9.97 9.39 19.25
N ALA A 232 -10.57 8.46 18.48
CA ALA A 232 -11.69 8.78 17.59
C ALA A 232 -13.06 8.79 18.29
N GLN A 233 -13.17 8.24 19.52
CA GLN A 233 -14.47 8.07 20.20
C GLN A 233 -15.21 9.39 20.44
N ASP A 234 -14.51 10.50 20.61
CA ASP A 234 -15.10 11.81 20.92
C ASP A 234 -15.28 12.71 19.69
N LEU A 235 -14.96 12.23 18.48
CA LEU A 235 -15.15 13.02 17.25
C LEU A 235 -16.65 13.25 16.98
N PRO A 236 -17.12 14.53 16.89
CA PRO A 236 -18.57 14.82 17.00
C PRO A 236 -19.39 14.37 15.78
N LYS A 237 -18.79 14.29 14.59
CA LYS A 237 -19.49 13.92 13.36
C LYS A 237 -19.07 12.56 12.80
N LEU A 238 -18.13 11.89 13.45
CA LEU A 238 -17.66 10.59 13.00
C LEU A 238 -18.82 9.57 13.04
N ARG A 239 -19.04 8.90 11.94
CA ARG A 239 -20.06 7.87 11.79
C ARG A 239 -19.48 6.47 11.65
N LYS A 240 -18.34 6.38 10.94
CA LYS A 240 -17.72 5.09 10.59
C LYS A 240 -16.22 5.13 10.64
N ILE A 241 -15.64 4.00 11.03
CA ILE A 241 -14.21 3.71 10.85
C ILE A 241 -14.10 2.44 10.01
N VAL A 242 -13.30 2.48 8.95
CA VAL A 242 -13.02 1.36 8.04
C VAL A 242 -11.55 1.01 8.16
N LEU A 243 -11.27 -0.18 8.71
CA LEU A 243 -9.90 -0.61 9.01
C LEU A 243 -9.52 -1.84 8.19
N GLU A 244 -8.25 -1.89 7.79
CA GLU A 244 -7.62 -3.14 7.37
C GLU A 244 -6.93 -3.79 8.57
N ALA A 245 -7.18 -5.09 8.78
CA ALA A 245 -6.54 -5.91 9.81
C ALA A 245 -6.63 -7.38 9.41
N ASP A 246 -5.83 -8.24 10.06
CA ASP A 246 -5.95 -9.68 9.85
C ASP A 246 -7.30 -10.18 10.41
N PRO A 247 -8.04 -11.05 9.70
CA PRO A 247 -9.31 -11.59 10.18
C PRO A 247 -9.24 -12.24 11.57
N CYS A 248 -8.09 -12.79 11.95
CA CYS A 248 -7.91 -13.36 13.30
C CYS A 248 -7.94 -12.30 14.42
N GLN A 249 -7.75 -11.01 14.08
CA GLN A 249 -7.78 -9.88 15.02
C GLN A 249 -9.20 -9.27 15.19
N PHE A 250 -10.15 -9.61 14.32
CA PHE A 250 -11.47 -8.95 14.29
C PHE A 250 -12.26 -9.07 15.59
N GLU A 251 -12.20 -10.20 16.25
CA GLU A 251 -12.92 -10.40 17.54
C GLU A 251 -12.37 -9.47 18.63
N GLU A 252 -11.03 -9.33 18.69
CA GLU A 252 -10.38 -8.48 19.68
C GLU A 252 -10.61 -6.99 19.36
N ILE A 253 -10.58 -6.61 18.07
CA ILE A 253 -10.93 -5.26 17.60
C ILE A 253 -12.37 -4.94 17.99
N GLU A 254 -13.34 -5.83 17.72
CA GLU A 254 -14.74 -5.64 18.03
C GLU A 254 -14.97 -5.45 19.53
N LYS A 255 -14.34 -6.28 20.35
CA LYS A 255 -14.40 -6.17 21.80
C LYS A 255 -13.91 -4.83 22.31
N TYR A 256 -12.77 -4.36 21.82
CA TYR A 256 -12.20 -3.06 22.19
C TYR A 256 -13.06 -1.90 21.65
N ALA A 257 -13.50 -1.97 20.41
CA ALA A 257 -14.35 -0.97 19.76
C ALA A 257 -15.64 -0.73 20.57
N ASN A 258 -16.24 -1.79 21.11
CA ASN A 258 -17.43 -1.68 21.97
C ASN A 258 -17.19 -0.81 23.22
N SER A 259 -15.99 -0.85 23.80
CA SER A 259 -15.59 0.01 24.93
C SER A 259 -15.39 1.47 24.55
N CYS A 260 -15.10 1.75 23.26
CA CYS A 260 -14.91 3.08 22.69
C CYS A 260 -16.16 3.61 21.95
N SER A 261 -17.33 3.09 22.24
CA SER A 261 -18.60 3.51 21.63
C SER A 261 -18.73 3.22 20.13
N PHE A 262 -18.07 2.17 19.62
CA PHE A 262 -18.25 1.67 18.27
C PHE A 262 -18.84 0.26 18.27
N LEU A 263 -19.56 -0.07 17.18
CA LEU A 263 -20.12 -1.41 16.93
C LEU A 263 -19.65 -1.92 15.57
N LYS A 264 -19.24 -3.18 15.48
CA LYS A 264 -18.97 -3.81 14.20
C LYS A 264 -20.25 -3.95 13.39
N SER A 265 -20.29 -3.35 12.22
CA SER A 265 -21.41 -3.45 11.28
C SER A 265 -21.14 -4.39 10.11
N LYS A 266 -19.88 -4.55 9.71
CA LYS A 266 -19.47 -5.41 8.60
C LYS A 266 -18.04 -5.89 8.76
N SER A 267 -17.73 -7.07 8.21
CA SER A 267 -16.36 -7.46 7.89
C SER A 267 -16.34 -8.24 6.57
N GLU A 268 -15.29 -8.05 5.77
CA GLU A 268 -15.08 -8.71 4.48
C GLU A 268 -13.59 -8.77 4.16
N ASN A 269 -13.07 -9.96 3.86
CA ASN A 269 -11.64 -10.17 3.67
C ASN A 269 -10.81 -9.63 4.86
N TYR A 270 -9.90 -8.72 4.61
CA TYR A 270 -9.08 -8.05 5.63
C TYR A 270 -9.70 -6.74 6.14
N THR A 271 -10.94 -6.43 5.79
CA THR A 271 -11.58 -5.16 6.14
C THR A 271 -12.64 -5.36 7.21
N ILE A 272 -12.63 -4.51 8.24
CA ILE A 272 -13.66 -4.40 9.28
C ILE A 272 -14.23 -2.98 9.30
N VAL A 273 -15.55 -2.87 9.43
CA VAL A 273 -16.29 -1.61 9.53
C VAL A 273 -16.89 -1.48 10.92
N LEU A 274 -16.61 -0.35 11.53
CA LEU A 274 -17.11 0.01 12.86
C LEU A 274 -17.99 1.25 12.74
N ASP A 275 -19.23 1.14 13.21
CA ASP A 275 -20.20 2.23 13.26
C ASP A 275 -20.17 2.88 14.64
N LYS A 276 -20.18 4.21 14.71
CA LYS A 276 -20.27 4.94 15.97
C LYS A 276 -21.70 4.80 16.53
N LYS A 277 -21.83 4.56 17.84
CA LYS A 277 -23.09 4.45 18.57
C LYS A 277 -23.82 5.78 18.65
#